data_4c3cf5de9f5334ae6cca9496d3e16242
#
_entry.id   4c3cf5de9f5334ae6cca9496d3e16242
#
_cell.length_a   1.000
_cell.length_b   1.000
_cell.length_c   1.000
_cell.angle_alpha   90.00
_cell.angle_beta   90.00
_cell.angle_gamma   90.00
#
_symmetry.space_group_name_H-M   'P 1'
#
loop_
_entity.id
_entity.type
_entity.pdbx_description
1 polymer ?
#
loop_
_entity_poly.entity_id
_entity_poly.type
_entity_poly.pdbx_seq_one_letter_code
_entity_poly.pdbx_strand_id
1 'polypeptide(L)'
;MNTIRIPVFRNPSATDLPLPSYATEESAGMDLYAAIPSAMTIPPGGREKVSTGISIALPSGFEAQIRSRSGLAWKEGVVVLNSPGTIDADYRGEIFVVLHNAGDKVFLLKRGMRIAQMVIAPVIRAQWSEIDALGATRRGAGGFGSTGV
;
A
#
# COMPACT_ATOMS: atom_id res chain seq x y z
N MET A 1 -17.99 8.06 12.28
CA MET A 1 -17.26 7.55 11.08
C MET A 1 -18.01 6.34 10.52
N ASN A 2 -18.12 6.23 9.19
CA ASN A 2 -18.70 5.02 8.58
C ASN A 2 -17.69 3.88 8.68
N THR A 3 -18.10 2.74 9.23
CA THR A 3 -17.28 1.54 9.32
C THR A 3 -17.77 0.47 8.37
N ILE A 4 -16.87 -0.27 7.77
CA ILE A 4 -17.17 -1.47 6.98
C ILE A 4 -16.54 -2.69 7.62
N ARG A 5 -17.20 -3.84 7.50
CA ARG A 5 -16.65 -5.11 7.99
C ARG A 5 -15.91 -5.80 6.84
N ILE A 6 -14.64 -6.14 7.06
CA ILE A 6 -13.78 -6.82 6.10
C ILE A 6 -13.36 -8.17 6.69
N PRO A 7 -13.81 -9.30 6.13
CA PRO A 7 -13.28 -10.61 6.52
C PRO A 7 -11.77 -10.67 6.26
N VAL A 8 -11.05 -11.23 7.22
CA VAL A 8 -9.60 -11.43 7.13
C VAL A 8 -9.27 -12.89 7.43
N PHE A 9 -8.47 -13.50 6.58
CA PHE A 9 -7.84 -14.78 6.84
C PHE A 9 -6.39 -14.54 7.25
N ARG A 10 -5.98 -15.13 8.36
CA ARG A 10 -4.60 -15.10 8.84
C ARG A 10 -3.95 -16.44 8.53
N ASN A 11 -2.84 -16.40 7.82
CA ASN A 11 -2.03 -17.59 7.58
C ASN A 11 -1.60 -18.23 8.91
N PRO A 12 -1.66 -19.56 9.07
CA PRO A 12 -1.19 -20.23 10.29
C PRO A 12 0.23 -19.88 10.71
N SER A 13 1.11 -19.56 9.76
CA SER A 13 2.49 -19.12 10.02
C SER A 13 2.61 -17.68 10.56
N ALA A 14 1.51 -16.93 10.64
CA ALA A 14 1.49 -15.53 11.07
C ALA A 14 0.56 -15.25 12.26
N THR A 15 0.13 -16.29 12.96
CA THR A 15 -0.83 -16.18 14.09
C THR A 15 -0.26 -15.45 15.32
N ASP A 16 1.06 -15.38 15.44
CA ASP A 16 1.79 -14.63 16.46
C ASP A 16 1.88 -13.13 16.17
N LEU A 17 1.56 -12.70 14.92
CA LEU A 17 1.59 -11.30 14.54
C LEU A 17 0.22 -10.65 14.76
N PRO A 18 0.16 -9.35 15.10
CA PRO A 18 -1.12 -8.66 15.22
C PRO A 18 -1.79 -8.48 13.86
N LEU A 19 -3.12 -8.40 13.85
CA LEU A 19 -3.86 -7.93 12.68
C LEU A 19 -3.60 -6.43 12.45
N PRO A 20 -3.72 -5.95 11.21
CA PRO A 20 -3.65 -4.52 10.92
C PRO A 20 -4.63 -3.73 11.80
N SER A 21 -4.16 -2.64 12.38
CA SER A 21 -4.97 -1.78 13.25
C SER A 21 -4.59 -0.31 13.08
N TYR A 22 -5.56 0.55 13.33
CA TYR A 22 -5.33 2.00 13.37
C TYR A 22 -4.58 2.38 14.65
N ALA A 23 -3.57 3.23 14.52
CA ALA A 23 -2.78 3.68 15.67
C ALA A 23 -3.56 4.68 16.54
N THR A 24 -4.44 5.47 15.93
CA THR A 24 -5.33 6.46 16.58
C THR A 24 -6.71 6.42 15.92
N GLU A 25 -7.71 7.02 16.56
CA GLU A 25 -9.09 7.10 16.02
C GLU A 25 -9.16 7.82 14.66
N GLU A 26 -8.28 8.78 14.42
CA GLU A 26 -8.23 9.58 13.19
C GLU A 26 -7.21 9.05 12.17
N SER A 27 -6.53 7.93 12.46
CA SER A 27 -5.60 7.32 11.50
C SER A 27 -6.36 6.82 10.26
N ALA A 28 -5.84 7.14 9.07
CA ALA A 28 -6.40 6.63 7.81
C ALA A 28 -5.81 5.26 7.40
N GLY A 29 -4.61 4.94 7.87
CA GLY A 29 -3.88 3.73 7.52
C GLY A 29 -3.70 2.78 8.72
N MET A 30 -3.75 1.49 8.43
CA MET A 30 -3.45 0.40 9.36
C MET A 30 -2.06 -0.16 9.06
N ASP A 31 -1.23 -0.37 10.08
CA ASP A 31 0.11 -0.93 9.88
C ASP A 31 0.06 -2.39 9.41
N LEU A 32 0.91 -2.73 8.43
CA LEU A 32 1.18 -4.09 7.97
C LEU A 32 2.52 -4.57 8.49
N TYR A 33 2.56 -5.84 8.91
CA TYR A 33 3.72 -6.45 9.55
C TYR A 33 4.41 -7.46 8.63
N ALA A 34 5.74 -7.56 8.72
CA ALA A 34 6.51 -8.56 7.99
C ALA A 34 6.31 -9.96 8.60
N ALA A 35 5.67 -10.86 7.86
CA ALA A 35 5.44 -12.25 8.25
C ALA A 35 6.52 -13.19 7.65
N ILE A 36 7.78 -12.80 7.73
CA ILE A 36 8.92 -13.56 7.23
C ILE A 36 9.38 -14.58 8.27
N PRO A 37 9.87 -15.77 7.86
CA PRO A 37 10.30 -16.82 8.79
C PRO A 37 11.61 -16.48 9.50
N SER A 38 12.50 -15.72 8.85
CA SER A 38 13.80 -15.30 9.39
C SER A 38 14.15 -13.89 8.91
N ALA A 39 15.06 -13.24 9.62
CA ALA A 39 15.57 -11.93 9.19
C ALA A 39 16.24 -12.03 7.81
N MET A 40 16.07 -10.98 7.02
CA MET A 40 16.66 -10.85 5.68
C MET A 40 17.19 -9.44 5.48
N THR A 41 18.08 -9.27 4.52
CA THR A 41 18.67 -7.96 4.20
C THR A 41 18.23 -7.50 2.82
N ILE A 42 17.97 -6.20 2.69
CA ILE A 42 17.70 -5.55 1.41
C ILE A 42 18.87 -4.57 1.16
N PRO A 43 19.77 -4.87 0.21
CA PRO A 43 20.89 -3.97 -0.11
C PRO A 43 20.39 -2.67 -0.75
N PRO A 44 21.19 -1.60 -0.77
CA PRO A 44 20.89 -0.39 -1.53
C PRO A 44 20.52 -0.70 -2.98
N GLY A 45 19.43 -0.12 -3.48
CA GLY A 45 18.85 -0.41 -4.79
C GLY A 45 18.13 -1.76 -4.90
N GLY A 46 18.21 -2.61 -3.88
CA GLY A 46 17.52 -3.91 -3.85
C GLY A 46 16.03 -3.82 -3.59
N ARG A 47 15.32 -4.90 -3.92
CA ARG A 47 13.88 -5.04 -3.63
C ARG A 47 13.55 -6.46 -3.18
N GLU A 48 12.53 -6.56 -2.32
CA GLU A 48 12.03 -7.85 -1.80
C GLU A 48 10.51 -7.86 -1.75
N LYS A 49 9.93 -9.01 -2.08
CA LYS A 49 8.50 -9.28 -1.92
C LYS A 49 8.26 -9.89 -0.54
N VAL A 50 7.70 -9.10 0.36
CA VAL A 50 7.55 -9.45 1.78
C VAL A 50 6.12 -9.90 2.07
N SER A 51 6.00 -11.09 2.66
CA SER A 51 4.73 -11.64 3.16
C SER A 51 4.19 -10.79 4.32
N THR A 52 2.87 -10.60 4.36
CA THR A 52 2.17 -10.03 5.52
C THR A 52 1.40 -11.08 6.31
N GLY A 53 1.29 -12.30 5.79
CA GLY A 53 0.57 -13.41 6.41
C GLY A 53 -0.95 -13.24 6.46
N ILE A 54 -1.53 -12.29 5.73
CA ILE A 54 -2.97 -12.06 5.71
C ILE A 54 -3.54 -12.01 4.29
N SER A 55 -4.78 -12.48 4.16
CA SER A 55 -5.65 -12.28 3.00
C SER A 55 -6.95 -11.61 3.46
N ILE A 56 -7.55 -10.78 2.63
CA ILE A 56 -8.79 -10.06 2.96
C ILE A 56 -9.85 -10.26 1.89
N ALA A 57 -11.12 -10.07 2.26
CA ALA A 57 -12.24 -10.05 1.34
C ALA A 57 -12.92 -8.68 1.42
N LEU A 58 -12.54 -7.79 0.51
CA LEU A 58 -13.15 -6.47 0.43
C LEU A 58 -14.58 -6.58 -0.14
N PRO A 59 -15.54 -5.79 0.37
CA PRO A 59 -16.83 -5.67 -0.26
C PRO A 59 -16.72 -4.95 -1.61
N SER A 60 -17.63 -5.24 -2.53
CA SER A 60 -17.72 -4.53 -3.82
C SER A 60 -17.79 -3.02 -3.61
N GLY A 61 -17.14 -2.26 -4.46
CA GLY A 61 -17.07 -0.80 -4.36
C GLY A 61 -15.96 -0.26 -3.45
N PHE A 62 -15.08 -1.15 -2.95
CA PHE A 62 -13.90 -0.75 -2.16
C PHE A 62 -12.63 -1.38 -2.71
N GLU A 63 -11.51 -0.71 -2.46
CA GLU A 63 -10.14 -1.20 -2.65
C GLU A 63 -9.35 -1.08 -1.34
N ALA A 64 -8.24 -1.80 -1.23
CA ALA A 64 -7.21 -1.50 -0.26
C ALA A 64 -5.95 -0.99 -0.96
N GLN A 65 -5.38 0.09 -0.47
CA GLN A 65 -4.16 0.69 -0.99
C GLN A 65 -3.00 0.42 -0.03
N ILE A 66 -1.93 -0.14 -0.54
CA ILE A 66 -0.70 -0.38 0.22
C ILE A 66 0.26 0.76 -0.05
N ARG A 67 0.60 1.49 1.01
CA ARG A 67 1.40 2.72 0.97
C ARG A 67 2.64 2.60 1.83
N SER A 68 3.69 3.34 1.48
CA SER A 68 4.89 3.47 2.32
C SER A 68 4.57 4.10 3.67
N ARG A 69 5.35 3.75 4.69
CA ARG A 69 5.35 4.42 5.98
C ARG A 69 6.39 5.55 5.96
N SER A 70 5.97 6.75 6.32
CA SER A 70 6.81 7.96 6.30
C SER A 70 8.09 7.81 7.13
N GLY A 71 7.99 7.18 8.31
CA GLY A 71 9.14 6.98 9.18
C GLY A 71 10.18 6.03 8.59
N LEU A 72 9.75 4.95 7.92
CA LEU A 72 10.65 4.00 7.26
C LEU A 72 11.30 4.63 6.02
N ALA A 73 10.51 5.35 5.23
CA ALA A 73 10.99 6.07 4.07
C ALA A 73 12.05 7.13 4.44
N TRP A 74 11.77 7.94 5.46
CA TRP A 74 12.66 9.02 5.87
C TRP A 74 13.95 8.53 6.53
N LYS A 75 13.84 7.57 7.47
CA LYS A 75 15.00 7.16 8.29
C LYS A 75 15.89 6.14 7.56
N GLU A 76 15.27 5.23 6.80
CA GLU A 76 15.96 4.09 6.21
C GLU A 76 16.00 4.13 4.68
N GLY A 77 15.28 5.06 4.06
CA GLY A 77 15.13 5.10 2.61
C GLY A 77 14.32 3.92 2.04
N VAL A 78 13.61 3.17 2.89
CA VAL A 78 12.85 1.99 2.45
C VAL A 78 11.40 2.35 2.18
N VAL A 79 10.94 2.03 0.98
CA VAL A 79 9.62 2.39 0.46
C VAL A 79 8.90 1.20 -0.14
N VAL A 80 7.58 1.30 -0.28
CA VAL A 80 6.80 0.37 -1.11
C VAL A 80 7.00 0.78 -2.57
N LEU A 81 7.59 -0.11 -3.36
CA LEU A 81 8.03 0.20 -4.73
C LEU A 81 6.87 0.61 -5.66
N ASN A 82 5.76 -0.10 -5.56
CA ASN A 82 4.54 0.13 -6.36
C ASN A 82 3.48 0.94 -5.59
N SER A 83 3.91 1.88 -4.75
CA SER A 83 2.97 2.66 -3.93
C SER A 83 2.20 3.71 -4.76
N PRO A 84 0.84 3.74 -4.61
CA PRO A 84 0.02 2.81 -3.85
C PRO A 84 -0.15 1.45 -4.55
N GLY A 85 0.15 0.36 -3.84
CA GLY A 85 -0.20 -0.98 -4.30
C GLY A 85 -1.71 -1.17 -4.21
N THR A 86 -2.33 -1.72 -5.25
CA THR A 86 -3.79 -1.91 -5.32
C THR A 86 -4.17 -3.34 -4.94
N ILE A 87 -5.12 -3.48 -4.03
CA ILE A 87 -5.80 -4.74 -3.69
C ILE A 87 -7.26 -4.61 -4.10
N ASP A 88 -7.62 -5.35 -5.13
CA ASP A 88 -8.97 -5.34 -5.69
C ASP A 88 -9.97 -6.08 -4.79
N ALA A 89 -11.26 -5.77 -4.93
CA ALA A 89 -12.31 -6.36 -4.12
C ALA A 89 -12.46 -7.88 -4.33
N ASP A 90 -12.11 -8.40 -5.50
CA ASP A 90 -12.16 -9.83 -5.85
C ASP A 90 -10.84 -10.57 -5.62
N TYR A 91 -9.78 -9.88 -5.20
CA TYR A 91 -8.52 -10.55 -4.84
C TYR A 91 -8.69 -11.34 -3.53
N ARG A 92 -8.22 -12.60 -3.51
CA ARG A 92 -8.30 -13.50 -2.35
C ARG A 92 -6.94 -14.06 -1.94
N GLY A 93 -5.89 -13.70 -2.67
CA GLY A 93 -4.53 -14.10 -2.34
C GLY A 93 -3.99 -13.38 -1.10
N GLU A 94 -2.84 -13.84 -0.64
CA GLU A 94 -2.11 -13.17 0.41
C GLU A 94 -1.64 -11.77 -0.04
N ILE A 95 -1.72 -10.81 0.85
CA ILE A 95 -1.17 -9.47 0.63
C ILE A 95 0.34 -9.53 0.83
N PHE A 96 1.08 -9.19 -0.22
CA PHE A 96 2.52 -9.00 -0.19
C PHE A 96 2.86 -7.52 -0.35
N VAL A 97 3.95 -7.12 0.28
CA VAL A 97 4.51 -5.77 0.14
C VAL A 97 5.82 -5.85 -0.63
N VAL A 98 5.93 -5.12 -1.74
CA VAL A 98 7.19 -5.02 -2.48
C VAL A 98 7.98 -3.86 -1.90
N LEU A 99 8.96 -4.16 -1.03
CA LEU A 99 9.86 -3.16 -0.46
C LEU A 99 11.02 -2.89 -1.40
N HIS A 100 11.42 -1.64 -1.51
CA HIS A 100 12.60 -1.17 -2.20
C HIS A 100 13.45 -0.33 -1.26
N ASN A 101 14.75 -0.63 -1.22
CA ASN A 101 15.72 0.16 -0.47
C ASN A 101 16.33 1.23 -1.39
N ALA A 102 15.81 2.45 -1.29
CA ALA A 102 16.33 3.63 -1.99
C ALA A 102 17.40 4.38 -1.16
N GLY A 103 17.75 3.86 0.02
CA GLY A 103 18.82 4.40 0.87
C GLY A 103 20.21 3.94 0.43
N ASP A 104 21.20 4.35 1.18
CA ASP A 104 22.63 4.08 0.94
C ASP A 104 23.21 2.95 1.82
N LYS A 105 22.40 2.40 2.74
CA LYS A 105 22.79 1.35 3.67
C LYS A 105 21.98 0.09 3.47
N VAL A 106 22.55 -1.05 3.83
CA VAL A 106 21.82 -2.32 3.88
C VAL A 106 20.72 -2.22 4.94
N PHE A 107 19.47 -2.50 4.55
CA PHE A 107 18.35 -2.55 5.45
C PHE A 107 18.14 -3.97 5.99
N LEU A 108 18.12 -4.13 7.32
CA LEU A 108 17.83 -5.39 7.99
C LEU A 108 16.33 -5.48 8.29
N LEU A 109 15.64 -6.32 7.54
CA LEU A 109 14.24 -6.64 7.75
C LEU A 109 14.09 -7.79 8.75
N LYS A 110 13.30 -7.59 9.80
CA LYS A 110 13.00 -8.61 10.82
C LYS A 110 11.51 -8.91 10.84
N ARG A 111 11.17 -10.16 11.27
CA ARG A 111 9.79 -10.56 11.53
C ARG A 111 9.10 -9.59 12.47
N GLY A 112 7.85 -9.26 12.18
CA GLY A 112 7.02 -8.37 13.00
C GLY A 112 7.32 -6.87 12.82
N MET A 113 8.30 -6.49 11.98
CA MET A 113 8.49 -5.07 11.65
C MET A 113 7.28 -4.53 10.88
N ARG A 114 6.88 -3.30 11.18
CA ARG A 114 5.86 -2.56 10.43
C ARG A 114 6.48 -2.03 9.15
N ILE A 115 6.09 -2.61 8.00
CA ILE A 115 6.75 -2.41 6.70
C ILE A 115 5.97 -1.51 5.74
N ALA A 116 4.67 -1.40 5.94
CA ALA A 116 3.78 -0.61 5.09
C ALA A 116 2.55 -0.20 5.89
N GLN A 117 1.67 0.57 5.28
CA GLN A 117 0.34 0.85 5.80
C GLN A 117 -0.72 0.55 4.73
N MET A 118 -1.87 0.07 5.17
CA MET A 118 -3.02 -0.23 4.32
C MET A 118 -4.14 0.79 4.58
N VAL A 119 -4.65 1.39 3.50
CA VAL A 119 -5.77 2.33 3.54
C VAL A 119 -6.92 1.74 2.75
N ILE A 120 -8.12 1.73 3.33
CA ILE A 120 -9.34 1.30 2.63
C ILE A 120 -9.98 2.52 1.98
N ALA A 121 -10.29 2.42 0.70
CA ALA A 121 -10.88 3.51 -0.07
C ALA A 121 -12.08 3.04 -0.91
N PRO A 122 -13.08 3.90 -1.12
CA PRO A 122 -14.14 3.61 -2.09
C PRO A 122 -13.61 3.70 -3.52
N VAL A 123 -14.19 2.91 -4.41
CA VAL A 123 -13.82 2.87 -5.83
C VAL A 123 -14.96 3.41 -6.69
N ILE A 124 -14.64 4.35 -7.57
CA ILE A 124 -15.54 4.82 -8.61
C ILE A 124 -15.15 4.14 -9.92
N ARG A 125 -16.11 3.50 -10.58
CA ARG A 125 -15.91 2.90 -11.89
C ARG A 125 -16.15 3.92 -12.98
N ALA A 126 -15.12 4.17 -13.82
CA ALA A 126 -15.26 4.99 -15.02
C ALA A 126 -15.82 4.16 -16.18
N GLN A 127 -16.73 4.76 -16.92
CA GLN A 127 -17.17 4.28 -18.23
C GLN A 127 -16.73 5.28 -19.29
N TRP A 128 -15.97 4.81 -20.25
CA TRP A 128 -15.51 5.66 -21.34
C TRP A 128 -16.65 6.00 -22.30
N SER A 129 -16.70 7.28 -22.70
CA SER A 129 -17.53 7.76 -23.79
C SER A 129 -16.59 8.44 -24.79
N GLU A 130 -16.34 7.78 -25.91
CA GLU A 130 -15.49 8.33 -26.96
C GLU A 130 -16.21 9.47 -27.67
N ILE A 131 -15.51 10.57 -27.83
CA ILE A 131 -15.99 11.78 -28.53
C ILE A 131 -14.88 12.33 -29.45
N ASP A 132 -15.25 13.05 -30.48
CA ASP A 132 -14.29 13.57 -31.49
C ASP A 132 -13.39 14.68 -30.93
N ALA A 133 -13.87 15.47 -29.95
CA ALA A 133 -13.10 16.55 -29.35
C ALA A 133 -13.56 16.84 -27.92
N LEU A 134 -12.63 17.19 -27.04
CA LEU A 134 -12.93 17.66 -25.70
C LEU A 134 -13.29 19.15 -25.70
N GLY A 135 -14.18 19.56 -24.82
CA GLY A 135 -14.56 20.96 -24.61
C GLY A 135 -13.35 21.83 -24.21
N ALA A 136 -13.31 23.07 -24.66
CA ALA A 136 -12.28 24.03 -24.30
C ALA A 136 -12.34 24.40 -22.81
N THR A 137 -11.17 24.55 -22.18
CA THR A 137 -11.05 25.07 -20.81
C THR A 137 -10.00 26.18 -20.76
N ARG A 138 -10.02 27.02 -19.70
CA ARG A 138 -9.01 28.07 -19.50
C ARG A 138 -7.58 27.51 -19.44
N ARG A 139 -7.38 26.30 -18.91
CA ARG A 139 -6.08 25.63 -18.84
C ARG A 139 -5.67 25.01 -20.19
N GLY A 140 -6.65 24.57 -20.99
CA GLY A 140 -6.41 23.87 -22.25
C GLY A 140 -5.47 22.68 -22.06
N ALA A 141 -4.45 22.58 -22.91
CA ALA A 141 -3.42 21.53 -22.88
C ALA A 141 -2.23 21.86 -21.95
N GLY A 142 -2.28 22.94 -21.19
CA GLY A 142 -1.19 23.36 -20.29
C GLY A 142 -0.90 22.34 -19.20
N GLY A 143 0.34 21.87 -19.13
CA GLY A 143 0.86 20.94 -18.13
C GLY A 143 2.33 21.22 -17.82
N PHE A 144 3.01 20.34 -17.07
CA PHE A 144 4.46 20.39 -16.78
C PHE A 144 4.95 21.77 -16.30
N GLY A 145 4.21 22.40 -15.36
CA GLY A 145 4.57 23.70 -14.82
C GLY A 145 4.10 24.92 -15.64
N SER A 146 3.14 24.74 -16.58
CA SER A 146 2.60 25.84 -17.39
C SER A 146 1.95 26.97 -16.59
N THR A 147 1.71 26.78 -15.29
CA THR A 147 1.16 27.79 -14.35
C THR A 147 2.25 28.56 -13.58
N GLY A 148 3.53 28.29 -13.89
CA GLY A 148 4.70 28.87 -13.23
C GLY A 148 5.22 28.04 -12.05
N VAL A 149 6.38 28.38 -11.54
CA VAL A 149 7.02 27.88 -10.31
C VAL A 149 6.99 28.97 -9.26
#